data_ea9412a04644ca39b9c240b2b209e6a2
#
_entry.id   ea9412a04644ca39b9c240b2b209e6a2
#
_cell.length_a   1.000
_cell.length_b   1.000
_cell.length_c   1.000
_cell.angle_alpha   90.00
_cell.angle_beta   90.00
_cell.angle_gamma   90.00
#
_symmetry.space_group_name_H-M   'P 1'
#
loop_
_entity.id
_entity.type
_entity.pdbx_description
1 polymer ?
#
loop_
_entity_poly.entity_id
_entity_poly.type
_entity_poly.pdbx_seq_one_letter_code
_entity_poly.pdbx_strand_id
1 'polypeptide(L)'
;MSQPLSWCVLALLIACALPAAGASREACDRLHKPQTGQPGKDVIWVPTSDGLVTRMLKMAEVTAADRVYDLGAGDGKIAIAAARDFGARAVGVEYDPQLARLAQCYVQADGLGERVQIIHGDIFETDFSSATVVTLYLLPELNVRLRPTILKMKPGTRVVSHSFLMGDWEPDERSMTEDGSAYLWIVPAQVAGSWSFRETDGSGRFAVELQQQFQHLSGRGESEPLVSDARMHGPQLELTFFENGAPTRVAGRVDGERIDAQVTRGGKTSNYVGTRAQ
;
A
#
# COMPACT_ATOMS: atom_id res chain seq x y z
N MET A 1 -57.62 40.13 55.03
CA MET A 1 -56.72 40.68 54.05
C MET A 1 -55.96 39.47 53.47
N SER A 2 -56.39 38.87 52.38
CA SER A 2 -55.90 37.66 51.74
C SER A 2 -55.17 38.08 50.47
N GLN A 3 -53.86 37.67 50.35
CA GLN A 3 -53.08 37.86 49.17
C GLN A 3 -53.22 36.61 48.26
N PRO A 4 -53.33 36.78 46.95
CA PRO A 4 -53.32 35.63 46.01
C PRO A 4 -51.88 35.14 45.63
N LEU A 5 -51.64 33.85 45.70
CA LEU A 5 -50.46 33.17 45.17
C LEU A 5 -50.48 33.23 43.64
N SER A 6 -49.45 33.85 43.08
CA SER A 6 -49.19 33.83 41.60
C SER A 6 -48.42 32.63 41.25
N TRP A 7 -48.98 31.69 40.43
CA TRP A 7 -48.31 30.49 39.88
C TRP A 7 -47.64 30.90 38.58
N CYS A 8 -46.30 30.99 38.60
CA CYS A 8 -45.50 31.07 37.37
C CYS A 8 -45.41 29.69 36.74
N VAL A 9 -46.09 29.49 35.62
CA VAL A 9 -45.93 28.31 34.78
C VAL A 9 -44.67 28.50 33.93
N LEU A 10 -43.61 27.76 34.25
CA LEU A 10 -42.38 27.72 33.47
C LEU A 10 -42.59 26.76 32.29
N ALA A 11 -42.82 27.29 31.10
CA ALA A 11 -42.92 26.51 29.87
C ALA A 11 -41.50 26.06 29.43
N LEU A 12 -41.22 24.77 29.59
CA LEU A 12 -39.98 24.12 29.12
C LEU A 12 -40.09 23.94 27.61
N LEU A 13 -39.44 24.78 26.82
CA LEU A 13 -39.26 24.60 25.39
C LEU A 13 -38.25 23.49 25.16
N ILE A 14 -38.73 22.29 24.90
CA ILE A 14 -37.90 21.17 24.37
C ILE A 14 -37.61 21.48 22.91
N ALA A 15 -36.42 22.02 22.63
CA ALA A 15 -35.92 22.13 21.28
C ALA A 15 -35.59 20.69 20.77
N CYS A 16 -36.51 20.10 20.01
CA CYS A 16 -36.20 18.91 19.21
C CYS A 16 -35.12 19.29 18.17
N ALA A 17 -33.86 18.98 18.45
CA ALA A 17 -32.84 19.00 17.44
C ALA A 17 -33.20 17.89 16.41
N LEU A 18 -33.74 18.31 15.27
CA LEU A 18 -33.87 17.42 14.11
C LEU A 18 -32.46 16.95 13.73
N PRO A 19 -32.21 15.64 13.62
CA PRO A 19 -30.94 15.21 13.09
C PRO A 19 -30.81 15.81 11.68
N ALA A 20 -29.70 16.51 11.44
CA ALA A 20 -29.35 16.95 10.09
C ALA A 20 -29.37 15.69 9.21
N ALA A 21 -30.29 15.66 8.22
CA ALA A 21 -30.37 14.57 7.29
C ALA A 21 -28.99 14.45 6.61
N GLY A 22 -28.19 13.45 7.01
CA GLY A 22 -26.91 13.18 6.40
C GLY A 22 -27.09 13.00 4.90
N ALA A 23 -26.10 13.34 4.11
CA ALA A 23 -26.12 13.07 2.67
C ALA A 23 -26.41 11.58 2.45
N SER A 24 -27.33 11.25 1.52
CA SER A 24 -27.54 9.87 1.10
C SER A 24 -26.81 9.64 -0.23
N ARG A 25 -26.49 8.38 -0.55
CA ARG A 25 -25.85 8.05 -1.85
C ARG A 25 -26.71 8.52 -3.02
N GLU A 26 -28.04 8.40 -2.94
CA GLU A 26 -28.97 8.87 -3.98
C GLU A 26 -28.93 10.41 -4.12
N ALA A 27 -28.65 11.12 -3.05
CA ALA A 27 -28.45 12.57 -3.13
C ALA A 27 -27.13 12.91 -3.83
N CYS A 28 -26.08 12.12 -3.61
CA CYS A 28 -24.79 12.25 -4.31
C CYS A 28 -24.94 11.94 -5.81
N ASP A 29 -25.68 10.88 -6.19
CA ASP A 29 -25.94 10.52 -7.58
C ASP A 29 -26.66 11.62 -8.38
N ARG A 30 -27.45 12.47 -7.71
CA ARG A 30 -28.06 13.65 -8.35
C ARG A 30 -27.08 14.79 -8.60
N LEU A 31 -25.95 14.84 -7.89
CA LEU A 31 -24.90 15.85 -8.13
C LEU A 31 -24.09 15.53 -9.39
N HIS A 32 -23.73 14.28 -9.56
CA HIS A 32 -22.98 13.77 -10.69
C HIS A 32 -23.20 12.29 -10.85
N LYS A 33 -23.49 11.84 -12.08
CA LYS A 33 -23.60 10.42 -12.43
C LYS A 33 -22.55 10.11 -13.51
N PRO A 34 -21.40 9.56 -13.13
CA PRO A 34 -20.33 9.31 -14.09
C PRO A 34 -20.77 8.23 -15.10
N GLN A 35 -20.27 8.34 -16.32
CA GLN A 35 -20.50 7.37 -17.39
C GLN A 35 -19.23 6.55 -17.61
N THR A 36 -19.35 5.22 -17.62
CA THR A 36 -18.25 4.32 -17.96
C THR A 36 -17.67 4.70 -19.32
N GLY A 37 -16.35 4.91 -19.37
CA GLY A 37 -15.65 5.37 -20.56
C GLY A 37 -15.59 6.89 -20.73
N GLN A 38 -16.12 7.68 -19.77
CA GLN A 38 -15.95 9.14 -19.84
C GLN A 38 -14.47 9.53 -19.80
N PRO A 39 -14.06 10.56 -20.58
CA PRO A 39 -12.67 11.02 -20.58
C PRO A 39 -12.26 11.56 -19.20
N GLY A 40 -11.09 11.14 -18.71
CA GLY A 40 -10.36 11.77 -17.62
C GLY A 40 -9.16 12.54 -18.16
N LYS A 41 -8.22 12.90 -17.29
CA LYS A 41 -6.98 13.60 -17.69
C LYS A 41 -6.11 12.74 -18.59
N ASP A 42 -5.75 11.55 -18.12
CA ASP A 42 -4.80 10.65 -18.79
C ASP A 42 -5.43 9.27 -19.09
N VAL A 43 -6.58 8.96 -18.47
CA VAL A 43 -7.30 7.69 -18.59
C VAL A 43 -8.81 7.95 -18.67
N ILE A 44 -9.56 7.02 -19.29
CA ILE A 44 -11.02 6.99 -19.17
C ILE A 44 -11.42 6.47 -17.79
N TRP A 45 -12.53 6.96 -17.25
CA TRP A 45 -13.08 6.41 -16.02
C TRP A 45 -13.80 5.07 -16.26
N VAL A 46 -13.37 4.04 -15.55
CA VAL A 46 -13.99 2.72 -15.54
C VAL A 46 -14.03 2.24 -14.09
N PRO A 47 -15.21 1.92 -13.53
CA PRO A 47 -15.30 1.44 -12.15
C PRO A 47 -14.78 0.01 -12.03
N THR A 48 -14.03 -0.27 -10.97
CA THR A 48 -13.66 -1.65 -10.57
C THR A 48 -14.87 -2.36 -9.98
N SER A 49 -15.07 -3.63 -10.29
CA SER A 49 -16.14 -4.45 -9.67
C SER A 49 -15.91 -4.61 -8.15
N ASP A 50 -16.98 -4.77 -7.37
CA ASP A 50 -16.85 -4.90 -5.90
C ASP A 50 -16.09 -6.19 -5.52
N GLY A 51 -16.27 -7.26 -6.31
CA GLY A 51 -15.53 -8.50 -6.13
C GLY A 51 -14.03 -8.32 -6.27
N LEU A 52 -13.61 -7.58 -7.32
CA LEU A 52 -12.19 -7.30 -7.57
C LEU A 52 -11.61 -6.32 -6.55
N VAL A 53 -12.36 -5.27 -6.13
CA VAL A 53 -11.95 -4.37 -5.04
C VAL A 53 -11.63 -5.17 -3.77
N THR A 54 -12.56 -6.04 -3.36
CA THR A 54 -12.38 -6.90 -2.17
C THR A 54 -11.15 -7.80 -2.32
N ARG A 55 -10.93 -8.35 -3.51
CA ARG A 55 -9.78 -9.20 -3.81
C ARG A 55 -8.46 -8.43 -3.73
N MET A 56 -8.38 -7.26 -4.35
CA MET A 56 -7.19 -6.40 -4.32
C MET A 56 -6.79 -6.05 -2.88
N LEU A 57 -7.77 -5.65 -2.06
CA LEU A 57 -7.51 -5.30 -0.66
C LEU A 57 -7.11 -6.52 0.19
N LYS A 58 -7.66 -7.72 -0.10
CA LYS A 58 -7.23 -8.97 0.53
C LYS A 58 -5.82 -9.40 0.10
N MET A 59 -5.48 -9.31 -1.19
CA MET A 59 -4.12 -9.58 -1.69
C MET A 59 -3.08 -8.67 -1.04
N ALA A 60 -3.44 -7.40 -0.84
CA ALA A 60 -2.60 -6.45 -0.13
C ALA A 60 -2.66 -6.62 1.41
N GLU A 61 -3.35 -7.64 1.93
CA GLU A 61 -3.50 -7.92 3.37
C GLU A 61 -3.88 -6.66 4.17
N VAL A 62 -4.82 -5.87 3.65
CA VAL A 62 -5.22 -4.61 4.28
C VAL A 62 -5.85 -4.87 5.64
N THR A 63 -5.43 -4.08 6.62
CA THR A 63 -5.90 -4.13 8.01
C THR A 63 -6.24 -2.73 8.54
N ALA A 64 -6.80 -2.64 9.74
CA ALA A 64 -7.10 -1.37 10.40
C ALA A 64 -5.84 -0.54 10.75
N ALA A 65 -4.65 -1.14 10.73
CA ALA A 65 -3.37 -0.46 10.95
C ALA A 65 -2.85 0.25 9.67
N ASP A 66 -3.46 -0.03 8.53
CA ASP A 66 -2.97 0.45 7.25
C ASP A 66 -3.45 1.86 6.91
N ARG A 67 -2.62 2.52 6.10
CA ARG A 67 -2.95 3.75 5.38
C ARG A 67 -2.93 3.46 3.87
N VAL A 68 -4.12 3.35 3.29
CA VAL A 68 -4.31 3.05 1.88
C VAL A 68 -4.34 4.35 1.09
N TYR A 69 -3.56 4.44 0.01
CA TYR A 69 -3.68 5.50 -0.98
C TYR A 69 -4.19 4.92 -2.29
N ASP A 70 -5.33 5.43 -2.75
CA ASP A 70 -5.94 5.06 -4.02
C ASP A 70 -5.63 6.15 -5.06
N LEU A 71 -4.73 5.86 -5.99
CA LEU A 71 -4.26 6.83 -6.98
C LEU A 71 -5.08 6.72 -8.26
N GLY A 72 -5.85 7.76 -8.55
CA GLY A 72 -6.91 7.76 -9.56
C GLY A 72 -8.20 7.19 -8.95
N ALA A 73 -8.64 7.75 -7.83
CA ALA A 73 -9.68 7.16 -7.00
C ALA A 73 -11.09 7.15 -7.64
N GLY A 74 -11.31 7.91 -8.72
CA GLY A 74 -12.61 7.99 -9.37
C GLY A 74 -13.70 8.43 -8.41
N ASP A 75 -14.73 7.60 -8.26
CA ASP A 75 -15.82 7.81 -7.31
C ASP A 75 -15.48 7.41 -5.85
N GLY A 76 -14.22 7.06 -5.58
CA GLY A 76 -13.71 6.73 -4.24
C GLY A 76 -13.99 5.30 -3.80
N LYS A 77 -14.45 4.41 -4.68
CA LYS A 77 -14.90 3.06 -4.35
C LYS A 77 -13.88 2.25 -3.56
N ILE A 78 -12.61 2.22 -3.99
CA ILE A 78 -11.56 1.41 -3.35
C ILE A 78 -11.21 2.02 -1.98
N ALA A 79 -11.03 3.33 -1.88
CA ALA A 79 -10.74 4.02 -0.62
C ALA A 79 -11.87 3.83 0.41
N ILE A 80 -13.14 3.91 -0.02
CA ILE A 80 -14.32 3.67 0.82
C ILE A 80 -14.35 2.21 1.28
N ALA A 81 -14.13 1.25 0.39
CA ALA A 81 -14.11 -0.17 0.73
C ALA A 81 -12.97 -0.51 1.72
N ALA A 82 -11.78 0.06 1.54
CA ALA A 82 -10.66 -0.12 2.47
C ALA A 82 -11.01 0.33 3.90
N ALA A 83 -11.72 1.45 4.03
CA ALA A 83 -12.14 1.94 5.35
C ALA A 83 -13.32 1.16 5.93
N ARG A 84 -14.35 0.90 5.11
CA ARG A 84 -15.60 0.27 5.57
C ARG A 84 -15.40 -1.20 5.93
N ASP A 85 -14.71 -1.96 5.06
CA ASP A 85 -14.68 -3.42 5.14
C ASP A 85 -13.41 -3.93 5.86
N PHE A 86 -12.34 -3.14 5.88
CA PHE A 86 -11.05 -3.51 6.49
C PHE A 86 -10.65 -2.60 7.65
N GLY A 87 -11.40 -1.52 7.92
CA GLY A 87 -11.12 -0.60 9.01
C GLY A 87 -9.92 0.32 8.80
N ALA A 88 -9.30 0.30 7.62
CA ALA A 88 -8.13 1.10 7.29
C ALA A 88 -8.43 2.60 7.28
N ARG A 89 -7.38 3.43 7.33
CA ARG A 89 -7.45 4.83 6.91
C ARG A 89 -7.15 4.90 5.42
N ALA A 90 -7.92 5.67 4.66
CA ALA A 90 -7.73 5.74 3.23
C ALA A 90 -7.68 7.19 2.72
N VAL A 91 -6.88 7.39 1.68
CA VAL A 91 -6.80 8.65 0.92
C VAL A 91 -7.01 8.32 -0.54
N GLY A 92 -8.08 8.86 -1.14
CA GLY A 92 -8.27 8.80 -2.58
C GLY A 92 -7.75 10.09 -3.23
N VAL A 93 -6.93 9.95 -4.28
CA VAL A 93 -6.44 11.09 -5.08
C VAL A 93 -7.12 11.03 -6.44
N GLU A 94 -7.88 12.06 -6.77
CA GLU A 94 -8.63 12.12 -8.03
C GLU A 94 -8.44 13.48 -8.72
N TYR A 95 -8.12 13.43 -10.02
CA TYR A 95 -7.87 14.64 -10.79
C TYR A 95 -9.16 15.32 -11.29
N ASP A 96 -10.19 14.54 -11.64
CA ASP A 96 -11.47 15.10 -12.08
C ASP A 96 -12.23 15.72 -10.89
N PRO A 97 -12.53 17.04 -10.94
CA PRO A 97 -13.18 17.71 -9.82
C PRO A 97 -14.63 17.26 -9.59
N GLN A 98 -15.31 16.68 -10.59
CA GLN A 98 -16.67 16.17 -10.44
C GLN A 98 -16.65 14.81 -9.76
N LEU A 99 -15.73 13.91 -10.18
CA LEU A 99 -15.51 12.63 -9.51
C LEU A 99 -15.01 12.80 -8.08
N ALA A 100 -14.06 13.70 -7.84
CA ALA A 100 -13.58 14.00 -6.49
C ALA A 100 -14.71 14.49 -5.56
N ARG A 101 -15.58 15.40 -6.04
CA ARG A 101 -16.75 15.83 -5.27
C ARG A 101 -17.77 14.72 -5.03
N LEU A 102 -17.99 13.85 -6.02
CA LEU A 102 -18.87 12.69 -5.88
C LEU A 102 -18.32 11.73 -4.82
N ALA A 103 -17.01 11.41 -4.90
CA ALA A 103 -16.34 10.56 -3.91
C ALA A 103 -16.42 11.15 -2.50
N GLN A 104 -16.19 12.45 -2.33
CA GLN A 104 -16.37 13.14 -1.04
C GLN A 104 -17.80 13.04 -0.53
N CYS A 105 -18.79 13.19 -1.41
CA CYS A 105 -20.20 13.02 -1.04
C CYS A 105 -20.50 11.59 -0.56
N TYR A 106 -20.01 10.57 -1.26
CA TYR A 106 -20.16 9.17 -0.85
C TYR A 106 -19.49 8.86 0.48
N VAL A 107 -18.30 9.40 0.73
CA VAL A 107 -17.61 9.30 2.02
C VAL A 107 -18.47 9.83 3.16
N GLN A 108 -19.12 10.98 2.96
CA GLN A 108 -20.03 11.58 3.96
C GLN A 108 -21.32 10.77 4.12
N ALA A 109 -21.90 10.31 3.00
CA ALA A 109 -23.12 9.50 3.01
C ALA A 109 -22.94 8.17 3.75
N ASP A 110 -21.75 7.58 3.66
CA ASP A 110 -21.39 6.33 4.35
C ASP A 110 -20.88 6.56 5.80
N GLY A 111 -20.79 7.82 6.27
CA GLY A 111 -20.31 8.13 7.62
C GLY A 111 -18.81 7.86 7.82
N LEU A 112 -18.01 7.89 6.74
CA LEU A 112 -16.59 7.51 6.76
C LEU A 112 -15.64 8.73 6.78
N GLY A 113 -16.14 9.96 7.00
CA GLY A 113 -15.35 11.19 6.94
C GLY A 113 -14.13 11.25 7.86
N GLU A 114 -14.13 10.48 8.97
CA GLU A 114 -12.97 10.40 9.88
C GLU A 114 -11.89 9.42 9.40
N ARG A 115 -12.20 8.52 8.46
CA ARG A 115 -11.31 7.47 7.98
C ARG A 115 -10.89 7.64 6.53
N VAL A 116 -11.71 8.31 5.71
CA VAL A 116 -11.46 8.49 4.27
C VAL A 116 -11.36 9.97 3.96
N GLN A 117 -10.26 10.34 3.32
CA GLN A 117 -10.04 11.65 2.74
C GLN A 117 -9.99 11.52 1.22
N ILE A 118 -10.67 12.42 0.50
CA ILE A 118 -10.52 12.54 -0.96
C ILE A 118 -9.82 13.86 -1.27
N ILE A 119 -8.73 13.75 -2.01
CA ILE A 119 -7.93 14.88 -2.49
C ILE A 119 -8.24 15.08 -3.98
N HIS A 120 -8.71 16.28 -4.34
CA HIS A 120 -8.71 16.70 -5.73
C HIS A 120 -7.30 17.14 -6.09
N GLY A 121 -6.58 16.33 -6.90
CA GLY A 121 -5.18 16.58 -7.20
C GLY A 121 -4.59 15.64 -8.24
N ASP A 122 -3.36 15.94 -8.63
CA ASP A 122 -2.57 15.12 -9.53
C ASP A 122 -1.80 14.06 -8.74
N ILE A 123 -1.90 12.79 -9.14
CA ILE A 123 -1.19 11.66 -8.53
C ILE A 123 0.34 11.79 -8.62
N PHE A 124 0.85 12.56 -9.58
CA PHE A 124 2.29 12.81 -9.76
C PHE A 124 2.82 13.97 -8.91
N GLU A 125 1.93 14.80 -8.35
CA GLU A 125 2.28 15.95 -7.51
C GLU A 125 1.89 15.71 -6.04
N THR A 126 1.01 14.74 -5.78
CA THR A 126 0.54 14.41 -4.44
C THR A 126 1.56 13.54 -3.71
N ASP A 127 1.92 13.92 -2.48
CA ASP A 127 2.76 13.07 -1.62
C ASP A 127 1.95 11.92 -1.02
N PHE A 128 2.28 10.70 -1.41
CA PHE A 128 1.75 9.45 -0.87
C PHE A 128 2.80 8.59 -0.15
N SER A 129 3.95 9.16 0.19
CA SER A 129 5.08 8.45 0.83
C SER A 129 4.72 7.79 2.16
N SER A 130 3.67 8.28 2.83
CA SER A 130 3.17 7.72 4.09
C SER A 130 2.24 6.51 3.93
N ALA A 131 1.93 6.09 2.69
CA ALA A 131 1.10 4.92 2.44
C ALA A 131 1.80 3.64 2.89
N THR A 132 1.02 2.72 3.46
CA THR A 132 1.43 1.32 3.67
C THR A 132 0.90 0.42 2.58
N VAL A 133 -0.17 0.87 1.91
CA VAL A 133 -0.77 0.23 0.73
C VAL A 133 -1.08 1.30 -0.31
N VAL A 134 -0.74 1.02 -1.57
CA VAL A 134 -1.13 1.84 -2.74
C VAL A 134 -2.00 0.99 -3.65
N THR A 135 -3.14 1.54 -4.07
CA THR A 135 -4.04 0.92 -5.06
C THR A 135 -4.03 1.70 -6.35
N LEU A 136 -4.05 0.99 -7.47
CA LEU A 136 -3.95 1.55 -8.82
C LEU A 136 -4.99 0.91 -9.75
N TYR A 137 -5.65 1.74 -10.55
CA TYR A 137 -6.32 1.31 -11.78
C TYR A 137 -6.00 2.31 -12.89
N LEU A 138 -4.76 2.29 -13.34
CA LEU A 138 -4.19 3.23 -14.30
C LEU A 138 -3.60 2.46 -15.49
N LEU A 139 -3.44 3.16 -16.62
CA LEU A 139 -2.76 2.58 -17.79
C LEU A 139 -1.30 2.21 -17.48
N PRO A 140 -0.72 1.22 -18.21
CA PRO A 140 0.66 0.77 -17.98
C PRO A 140 1.69 1.88 -17.94
N GLU A 141 1.55 2.88 -18.83
CA GLU A 141 2.48 4.01 -18.94
C GLU A 141 2.51 4.86 -17.66
N LEU A 142 1.33 5.04 -17.04
CA LEU A 142 1.22 5.80 -15.78
C LEU A 142 1.80 5.00 -14.61
N ASN A 143 1.57 3.69 -14.57
CA ASN A 143 2.19 2.80 -13.58
C ASN A 143 3.72 2.86 -13.68
N VAL A 144 4.29 2.78 -14.89
CA VAL A 144 5.73 2.91 -15.13
C VAL A 144 6.25 4.28 -14.71
N ARG A 145 5.49 5.35 -14.94
CA ARG A 145 5.85 6.71 -14.51
C ARG A 145 5.82 6.88 -12.98
N LEU A 146 4.90 6.20 -12.26
CA LEU A 146 4.82 6.20 -10.80
C LEU A 146 5.90 5.34 -10.16
N ARG A 147 6.36 4.29 -10.84
CA ARG A 147 7.29 3.27 -10.31
C ARG A 147 8.52 3.85 -9.60
N PRO A 148 9.24 4.87 -10.13
CA PRO A 148 10.40 5.43 -9.43
C PRO A 148 10.06 6.05 -8.06
N THR A 149 8.86 6.61 -7.91
CA THR A 149 8.36 7.15 -6.64
C THR A 149 7.97 6.02 -5.70
N ILE A 150 7.29 5.01 -6.21
CA ILE A 150 6.88 3.82 -5.45
C ILE A 150 8.10 3.06 -4.89
N LEU A 151 9.15 2.87 -5.71
CA LEU A 151 10.39 2.19 -5.29
C LEU A 151 11.18 2.93 -4.19
N LYS A 152 10.89 4.20 -3.95
CA LYS A 152 11.47 4.99 -2.84
C LYS A 152 10.66 4.91 -1.55
N MET A 153 9.48 4.30 -1.58
CA MET A 153 8.64 4.13 -0.39
C MET A 153 9.29 3.16 0.59
N LYS A 154 8.75 3.12 1.80
CA LYS A 154 9.24 2.23 2.85
C LYS A 154 9.21 0.77 2.38
N PRO A 155 10.31 0.01 2.53
CA PRO A 155 10.31 -1.42 2.24
C PRO A 155 9.18 -2.16 2.95
N GLY A 156 8.45 -2.99 2.21
CA GLY A 156 7.24 -3.65 2.69
C GLY A 156 5.94 -2.90 2.38
N THR A 157 5.99 -1.70 1.78
CA THR A 157 4.78 -1.08 1.22
C THR A 157 4.22 -1.99 0.12
N ARG A 158 2.93 -2.27 0.19
CA ARG A 158 2.21 -3.14 -0.76
C ARG A 158 1.54 -2.29 -1.81
N VAL A 159 1.73 -2.66 -3.08
CA VAL A 159 1.13 -1.95 -4.22
C VAL A 159 0.29 -2.95 -4.99
N VAL A 160 -1.00 -2.70 -5.12
CA VAL A 160 -1.90 -3.56 -5.86
C VAL A 160 -2.53 -2.82 -7.03
N SER A 161 -2.44 -3.41 -8.22
CA SER A 161 -2.97 -2.82 -9.46
C SER A 161 -4.04 -3.70 -10.08
N HIS A 162 -5.14 -3.08 -10.48
CA HIS A 162 -6.16 -3.69 -11.33
C HIS A 162 -5.67 -3.72 -12.79
N SER A 163 -5.69 -4.87 -13.41
CA SER A 163 -5.43 -5.17 -14.83
C SER A 163 -4.03 -4.87 -15.35
N PHE A 164 -3.33 -3.85 -14.88
CA PHE A 164 -2.14 -3.34 -15.55
C PHE A 164 -0.87 -3.56 -14.75
N LEU A 165 0.17 -3.98 -15.47
CA LEU A 165 1.51 -4.22 -14.94
C LEU A 165 2.30 -2.91 -14.79
N MET A 166 3.50 -3.02 -14.22
CA MET A 166 4.41 -1.91 -13.93
C MET A 166 5.71 -2.02 -14.75
N GLY A 167 5.54 -2.29 -16.05
CA GLY A 167 6.64 -2.52 -16.98
C GLY A 167 7.36 -3.82 -16.68
N ASP A 168 8.69 -3.76 -16.58
CA ASP A 168 9.59 -4.89 -16.30
C ASP A 168 9.73 -5.25 -14.81
N TRP A 169 9.07 -4.50 -13.91
CA TRP A 169 8.98 -4.92 -12.52
C TRP A 169 7.92 -6.01 -12.37
N GLU A 170 8.36 -7.26 -12.22
CA GLU A 170 7.46 -8.41 -12.06
C GLU A 170 6.71 -8.33 -10.72
N PRO A 171 5.38 -8.64 -10.71
CA PRO A 171 4.63 -8.68 -9.46
C PRO A 171 5.02 -9.89 -8.59
N ASP A 172 4.96 -9.70 -7.29
CA ASP A 172 5.16 -10.77 -6.29
C ASP A 172 3.99 -11.77 -6.28
N GLU A 173 2.76 -11.28 -6.57
CA GLU A 173 1.56 -12.12 -6.67
C GLU A 173 0.67 -11.68 -7.83
N ARG A 174 -0.03 -12.66 -8.44
CA ARG A 174 -0.99 -12.46 -9.52
C ARG A 174 -2.30 -13.17 -9.19
N SER A 175 -3.42 -12.51 -9.41
CA SER A 175 -4.74 -13.11 -9.30
C SER A 175 -5.54 -12.82 -10.56
N MET A 176 -6.07 -13.87 -11.18
CA MET A 176 -6.93 -13.78 -12.37
C MET A 176 -8.26 -14.45 -12.08
N THR A 177 -9.35 -13.76 -12.31
CA THR A 177 -10.72 -14.25 -12.14
C THR A 177 -11.63 -13.67 -13.21
N GLU A 178 -12.88 -14.08 -13.21
CA GLU A 178 -13.91 -13.52 -14.09
C GLU A 178 -14.12 -12.02 -13.86
N ASP A 179 -13.89 -11.53 -12.64
CA ASP A 179 -13.98 -10.10 -12.29
C ASP A 179 -12.81 -9.26 -12.82
N GLY A 180 -11.73 -9.88 -13.28
CA GLY A 180 -10.54 -9.20 -13.76
C GLY A 180 -9.25 -9.71 -13.15
N SER A 181 -8.15 -9.03 -13.50
CA SER A 181 -6.80 -9.35 -13.03
C SER A 181 -6.37 -8.36 -11.94
N ALA A 182 -5.65 -8.86 -10.94
CA ALA A 182 -4.98 -8.04 -9.94
C ALA A 182 -3.53 -8.49 -9.78
N TYR A 183 -2.64 -7.53 -9.57
CA TYR A 183 -1.21 -7.73 -9.42
C TYR A 183 -0.71 -7.05 -8.16
N LEU A 184 0.08 -7.74 -7.36
CA LEU A 184 0.66 -7.23 -6.12
C LEU A 184 2.17 -7.13 -6.25
N TRP A 185 2.73 -6.02 -5.82
CA TRP A 185 4.16 -5.80 -5.59
C TRP A 185 4.40 -5.40 -4.14
N ILE A 186 5.52 -5.83 -3.60
CA ILE A 186 5.97 -5.42 -2.26
C ILE A 186 7.28 -4.66 -2.45
N VAL A 187 7.29 -3.39 -2.08
CA VAL A 187 8.46 -2.52 -2.24
C VAL A 187 9.67 -3.15 -1.56
N PRO A 188 10.73 -3.51 -2.30
CA PRO A 188 11.91 -4.16 -1.74
C PRO A 188 12.83 -3.16 -1.04
N ALA A 189 13.53 -3.60 0.00
CA ALA A 189 14.66 -2.84 0.52
C ALA A 189 15.80 -2.78 -0.51
N GLN A 190 16.59 -1.71 -0.48
CA GLN A 190 17.71 -1.51 -1.39
C GLN A 190 18.99 -2.06 -0.76
N VAL A 191 19.51 -3.15 -1.36
CA VAL A 191 20.67 -3.88 -0.82
C VAL A 191 21.85 -3.96 -1.79
N ALA A 192 21.77 -3.33 -2.97
CA ALA A 192 22.89 -3.33 -3.91
C ALA A 192 24.16 -2.77 -3.24
N GLY A 193 25.31 -3.40 -3.51
CA GLY A 193 26.62 -3.04 -2.96
C GLY A 193 27.22 -4.14 -2.11
N SER A 194 28.31 -3.82 -1.42
CA SER A 194 29.08 -4.77 -0.62
C SER A 194 28.60 -4.79 0.83
N TRP A 195 28.46 -5.99 1.37
CA TRP A 195 28.03 -6.22 2.75
C TRP A 195 29.01 -7.12 3.49
N SER A 196 29.36 -6.74 4.72
CA SER A 196 30.15 -7.55 5.64
C SER A 196 29.27 -8.11 6.74
N PHE A 197 29.26 -9.42 6.88
CA PHE A 197 28.50 -10.15 7.90
C PHE A 197 29.42 -10.63 9.02
N ARG A 198 29.00 -10.46 10.27
CA ARG A 198 29.68 -10.95 11.46
C ARG A 198 28.71 -11.73 12.33
N GLU A 199 29.17 -12.91 12.78
CA GLU A 199 28.44 -13.72 13.76
C GLU A 199 28.35 -12.96 15.09
N THR A 200 27.16 -12.97 15.73
CA THR A 200 26.92 -12.20 16.96
C THR A 200 27.64 -12.79 18.18
N ASP A 201 27.69 -14.12 18.26
CA ASP A 201 28.21 -14.87 19.42
C ASP A 201 29.44 -15.71 19.04
N GLY A 202 30.11 -15.39 17.94
CA GLY A 202 31.23 -16.16 17.42
C GLY A 202 32.23 -15.34 16.61
N SER A 203 33.15 -16.05 15.97
CA SER A 203 34.20 -15.45 15.14
C SER A 203 33.88 -15.51 13.64
N GLY A 204 32.73 -16.08 13.27
CA GLY A 204 32.32 -16.23 11.88
C GLY A 204 32.16 -14.90 11.18
N ARG A 205 32.71 -14.78 9.99
CA ARG A 205 32.58 -13.58 9.12
C ARG A 205 32.58 -14.00 7.67
N PHE A 206 31.89 -13.23 6.84
CA PHE A 206 31.92 -13.36 5.38
C PHE A 206 31.45 -12.03 4.75
N ALA A 207 31.72 -11.88 3.48
CA ALA A 207 31.23 -10.74 2.70
C ALA A 207 30.42 -11.22 1.50
N VAL A 208 29.50 -10.38 1.05
CA VAL A 208 28.75 -10.57 -0.20
C VAL A 208 28.75 -9.26 -0.99
N GLU A 209 28.80 -9.38 -2.29
CA GLU A 209 28.61 -8.28 -3.23
C GLU A 209 27.29 -8.49 -3.96
N LEU A 210 26.36 -7.55 -3.82
CA LEU A 210 25.00 -7.66 -4.32
C LEU A 210 24.74 -6.66 -5.45
N GLN A 211 24.14 -7.17 -6.51
CA GLN A 211 23.46 -6.39 -7.54
C GLN A 211 21.96 -6.62 -7.38
N GLN A 212 21.16 -5.60 -7.65
CA GLN A 212 19.73 -5.67 -7.45
C GLN A 212 18.98 -5.09 -8.65
N GLN A 213 17.99 -5.85 -9.12
CA GLN A 213 16.97 -5.37 -10.03
C GLN A 213 15.60 -5.65 -9.40
N PHE A 214 14.96 -4.62 -8.88
CA PHE A 214 13.71 -4.73 -8.10
C PHE A 214 13.86 -5.69 -6.92
N GLN A 215 13.08 -6.79 -6.88
CA GLN A 215 13.18 -7.83 -5.85
C GLN A 215 14.23 -8.90 -6.17
N HIS A 216 14.78 -8.94 -7.37
CA HIS A 216 15.77 -9.95 -7.76
C HIS A 216 17.17 -9.52 -7.40
N LEU A 217 17.94 -10.44 -6.85
CA LEU A 217 19.33 -10.25 -6.48
C LEU A 217 20.23 -11.14 -7.32
N SER A 218 21.38 -10.60 -7.67
CA SER A 218 22.52 -11.34 -8.20
C SER A 218 23.80 -10.85 -7.52
N GLY A 219 24.91 -11.52 -7.79
CA GLY A 219 26.17 -11.16 -7.19
C GLY A 219 26.95 -12.39 -6.77
N ARG A 220 27.75 -12.25 -5.70
CA ARG A 220 28.62 -13.33 -5.21
C ARG A 220 28.81 -13.27 -3.69
N GLY A 221 29.03 -14.43 -3.09
CA GLY A 221 29.73 -14.55 -1.80
C GLY A 221 31.21 -14.28 -1.98
N GLU A 222 32.05 -14.66 -1.04
CA GLU A 222 33.51 -14.35 -1.08
C GLU A 222 34.18 -14.74 -2.39
N SER A 223 33.87 -15.90 -2.97
CA SER A 223 34.47 -16.40 -4.20
C SER A 223 33.48 -17.00 -5.20
N GLU A 224 32.26 -17.32 -4.78
CA GLU A 224 31.29 -18.01 -5.59
C GLU A 224 30.05 -17.14 -5.89
N PRO A 225 29.42 -17.30 -7.07
CA PRO A 225 28.20 -16.56 -7.38
C PRO A 225 27.05 -16.95 -6.44
N LEU A 226 26.07 -16.05 -6.31
CA LEU A 226 24.81 -16.38 -5.66
C LEU A 226 24.02 -17.42 -6.48
N VAL A 227 23.24 -18.25 -5.78
CA VAL A 227 22.26 -19.12 -6.42
C VAL A 227 21.10 -18.30 -6.97
N SER A 228 20.49 -18.77 -8.06
CA SER A 228 19.54 -18.02 -8.91
C SER A 228 18.27 -17.51 -8.22
N ASP A 229 17.93 -17.98 -7.03
CA ASP A 229 16.71 -17.59 -6.27
C ASP A 229 16.97 -16.53 -5.22
N ALA A 230 18.12 -15.86 -5.25
CA ALA A 230 18.40 -14.75 -4.33
C ALA A 230 17.42 -13.59 -4.60
N ARG A 231 16.71 -13.16 -3.53
CA ARG A 231 15.63 -12.19 -3.67
C ARG A 231 15.35 -11.39 -2.41
N MET A 232 14.69 -10.27 -2.63
CA MET A 232 14.01 -9.49 -1.59
C MET A 232 12.51 -9.79 -1.59
N HIS A 233 11.91 -9.85 -0.41
CA HIS A 233 10.47 -9.77 -0.22
C HIS A 233 10.19 -8.64 0.77
N GLY A 234 9.90 -7.45 0.24
CA GLY A 234 9.90 -6.24 1.04
C GLY A 234 11.24 -6.02 1.75
N PRO A 235 11.27 -5.95 3.09
CA PRO A 235 12.52 -5.84 3.85
C PRO A 235 13.23 -7.18 4.06
N GLN A 236 12.65 -8.31 3.67
CA GLN A 236 13.23 -9.63 3.89
C GLN A 236 14.19 -9.98 2.75
N LEU A 237 15.42 -10.37 3.13
CA LEU A 237 16.48 -10.83 2.25
C LEU A 237 16.57 -12.36 2.32
N GLU A 238 16.60 -13.01 1.17
CA GLU A 238 16.96 -14.42 1.05
C GLU A 238 18.00 -14.60 -0.04
N LEU A 239 19.11 -15.24 0.30
CA LEU A 239 20.15 -15.60 -0.66
C LEU A 239 20.89 -16.87 -0.25
N THR A 240 21.46 -17.54 -1.23
CA THR A 240 22.31 -18.71 -1.04
C THR A 240 23.55 -18.57 -1.91
N PHE A 241 24.71 -18.92 -1.39
CA PHE A 241 25.96 -19.10 -2.15
C PHE A 241 26.72 -20.32 -1.64
N PHE A 242 27.68 -20.78 -2.41
CA PHE A 242 28.52 -21.90 -1.98
C PHE A 242 29.83 -21.39 -1.37
N GLU A 243 30.28 -22.05 -0.31
CA GLU A 243 31.54 -21.80 0.34
C GLU A 243 32.24 -23.15 0.56
N ASN A 244 33.40 -23.36 -0.10
CA ASN A 244 34.10 -24.65 -0.10
C ASN A 244 33.19 -25.85 -0.52
N GLY A 245 32.32 -25.63 -1.49
CA GLY A 245 31.39 -26.67 -1.98
C GLY A 245 30.15 -26.93 -1.10
N ALA A 246 30.01 -26.23 0.03
CA ALA A 246 28.84 -26.35 0.91
C ALA A 246 27.93 -25.11 0.79
N PRO A 247 26.58 -25.27 0.78
CA PRO A 247 25.67 -24.16 0.70
C PRO A 247 25.66 -23.33 2.00
N THR A 248 25.82 -22.03 1.84
CA THR A 248 25.57 -21.03 2.88
C THR A 248 24.27 -20.29 2.55
N ARG A 249 23.26 -20.47 3.39
CA ARG A 249 21.97 -19.79 3.25
C ARG A 249 21.90 -18.63 4.22
N VAL A 250 21.45 -17.47 3.72
CA VAL A 250 21.26 -16.25 4.51
C VAL A 250 19.80 -15.84 4.38
N ALA A 251 19.11 -15.76 5.50
CA ALA A 251 17.77 -15.19 5.61
C ALA A 251 17.82 -14.03 6.62
N GLY A 252 17.45 -12.83 6.20
CA GLY A 252 17.62 -11.65 7.05
C GLY A 252 16.58 -10.56 6.81
N ARG A 253 16.55 -9.61 7.73
CA ARG A 253 15.74 -8.40 7.63
C ARG A 253 16.64 -7.18 7.49
N VAL A 254 16.37 -6.39 6.48
CA VAL A 254 17.09 -5.16 6.16
C VAL A 254 16.44 -3.98 6.89
N ASP A 255 17.24 -3.19 7.57
CA ASP A 255 16.88 -1.93 8.18
C ASP A 255 17.99 -0.88 7.88
N GLY A 256 17.78 -0.11 6.83
CA GLY A 256 18.76 0.83 6.30
C GLY A 256 20.09 0.14 5.93
N GLU A 257 21.16 0.53 6.62
CA GLU A 257 22.53 0.02 6.39
C GLU A 257 22.86 -1.22 7.24
N ARG A 258 21.85 -1.84 7.83
CA ARG A 258 21.98 -3.02 8.68
C ARG A 258 21.10 -4.17 8.18
N ILE A 259 21.60 -5.40 8.28
CA ILE A 259 20.85 -6.63 8.05
C ILE A 259 21.00 -7.51 9.29
N ASP A 260 19.89 -7.80 9.97
CA ASP A 260 19.86 -8.84 11.00
C ASP A 260 19.50 -10.16 10.33
N ALA A 261 20.41 -11.14 10.36
CA ALA A 261 20.29 -12.36 9.57
C ALA A 261 20.53 -13.63 10.37
N GLN A 262 19.85 -14.70 9.93
CA GLN A 262 20.17 -16.07 10.27
C GLN A 262 20.95 -16.69 9.12
N VAL A 263 22.09 -17.28 9.43
CA VAL A 263 22.96 -17.92 8.44
C VAL A 263 23.06 -19.40 8.77
N THR A 264 22.70 -20.22 7.77
CA THR A 264 22.73 -21.68 7.91
C THR A 264 23.87 -22.25 7.05
N ARG A 265 24.81 -22.97 7.71
CA ARG A 265 25.95 -23.67 7.09
C ARG A 265 26.02 -25.09 7.66
N GLY A 266 26.10 -26.10 6.80
CA GLY A 266 26.24 -27.48 7.24
C GLY A 266 25.16 -27.95 8.25
N GLY A 267 23.94 -27.41 8.13
CA GLY A 267 22.83 -27.73 9.04
C GLY A 267 22.82 -26.95 10.37
N LYS A 268 23.85 -26.14 10.64
CA LYS A 268 23.92 -25.28 11.82
C LYS A 268 23.49 -23.87 11.46
N THR A 269 22.59 -23.26 12.24
CA THR A 269 22.13 -21.88 12.09
C THR A 269 22.71 -21.00 13.20
N SER A 270 23.25 -19.85 12.81
CA SER A 270 23.78 -18.83 13.73
C SER A 270 23.25 -17.45 13.35
N ASN A 271 23.23 -16.53 14.31
CA ASN A 271 22.81 -15.15 14.10
C ASN A 271 23.98 -14.29 13.64
N TYR A 272 23.72 -13.46 12.65
CA TYR A 272 24.69 -12.55 12.05
C TYR A 272 24.15 -11.14 11.94
N VAL A 273 25.04 -10.19 11.96
CA VAL A 273 24.76 -8.80 11.59
C VAL A 273 25.56 -8.45 10.35
N GLY A 274 24.83 -8.06 9.31
CA GLY A 274 25.38 -7.49 8.09
C GLY A 274 25.43 -5.97 8.20
N THR A 275 26.54 -5.38 7.79
CA THR A 275 26.71 -3.94 7.64
C THR A 275 27.23 -3.65 6.24
N ARG A 276 26.77 -2.53 5.65
CA ARG A 276 27.26 -2.12 4.34
C ARG A 276 28.74 -1.76 4.44
N ALA A 277 29.57 -2.29 3.54
CA ALA A 277 30.96 -1.88 3.44
C ALA A 277 31.06 -0.46 2.84
N GLN A 278 31.89 0.35 3.43
CA GLN A 278 32.18 1.71 2.95
C GLN A 278 33.09 1.67 1.71
#